data_8f374c4333c6a77f044e4d092a6d41c6
#
_entry.id   8f374c4333c6a77f044e4d092a6d41c6
#
_cell.length_a   1.000
_cell.length_b   1.000
_cell.length_c   1.000
_cell.angle_alpha   90.00
_cell.angle_beta   90.00
_cell.angle_gamma   90.00
#
_symmetry.space_group_name_H-M   'P 1'
#
loop_
_entity.id
_entity.type
_entity.pdbx_description
1 polymer ?
#
loop_
_entity_poly.entity_id
_entity_poly.type
_entity_poly.pdbx_seq_one_letter_code
_entity_poly.pdbx_strand_id
1 'polypeptide(L)'
;LTRPCGGFLHSMTQTLNVEYRKVETLIPFARNPRTHSDAQVAKLAASIVEFGWTNPVLVDGSHGVIAGHGRLAAARKLGLTEVPVIELGHLSPAQKRAYVIADNRLALDAGWDEEMLAAELAELTESGYDLALTGFSNDEIESLLVGVGEGTAEESSAYSDDDAADEVPDAPANPVSRSGDIWQLGAH
;
A
#
# COMPACT_ATOMS: atom_id res chain seq x y z
N LEU A 1 38.11 -0.90 2.25
CA LEU A 1 37.62 -2.26 1.91
C LEU A 1 36.33 -2.10 1.13
N THR A 2 36.47 -1.95 -0.19
CA THR A 2 35.37 -1.86 -1.15
C THR A 2 34.75 -3.26 -1.34
N ARG A 3 33.48 -3.42 -0.97
CA ARG A 3 32.68 -4.60 -1.33
C ARG A 3 32.41 -4.59 -2.84
N PRO A 4 32.62 -5.68 -3.56
CA PRO A 4 32.31 -5.74 -4.98
C PRO A 4 30.78 -5.74 -5.17
N CYS A 5 30.25 -4.79 -5.95
CA CYS A 5 28.85 -4.68 -6.36
C CYS A 5 28.39 -5.72 -7.40
N GLY A 6 29.07 -6.87 -7.52
CA GLY A 6 28.85 -7.85 -8.60
C GLY A 6 27.74 -8.89 -8.37
N GLY A 7 27.09 -8.94 -7.18
CA GLY A 7 26.13 -10.01 -6.85
C GLY A 7 24.65 -9.65 -6.97
N PHE A 8 24.28 -8.40 -7.22
CA PHE A 8 22.88 -7.95 -7.07
C PHE A 8 22.01 -8.17 -8.31
N LEU A 9 22.59 -8.27 -9.49
CA LEU A 9 21.83 -8.38 -10.75
C LEU A 9 21.42 -9.82 -11.12
N HIS A 10 22.05 -10.84 -10.54
CA HIS A 10 21.74 -12.25 -10.90
C HIS A 10 20.48 -12.81 -10.22
N SER A 11 19.97 -12.12 -9.20
CA SER A 11 18.75 -12.53 -8.47
C SER A 11 17.45 -11.96 -9.08
N MET A 12 17.52 -11.07 -10.06
CA MET A 12 16.32 -10.42 -10.62
C MET A 12 15.61 -11.22 -11.73
N THR A 13 16.18 -12.35 -12.16
CA THR A 13 15.62 -13.19 -13.25
C THR A 13 14.94 -14.47 -12.76
N GLN A 14 14.59 -14.54 -11.48
CA GLN A 14 13.87 -15.71 -10.99
C GLN A 14 12.44 -15.70 -11.53
N THR A 15 12.11 -16.69 -12.36
CA THR A 15 10.75 -16.91 -12.84
C THR A 15 9.89 -17.32 -11.64
N LEU A 16 8.86 -16.54 -11.35
CA LEU A 16 7.89 -16.86 -10.31
C LEU A 16 6.82 -17.78 -10.93
N ASN A 17 6.63 -18.94 -10.31
CA ASN A 17 5.58 -19.87 -10.70
C ASN A 17 4.40 -19.78 -9.73
N VAL A 18 3.20 -19.72 -10.30
CA VAL A 18 1.95 -19.84 -9.52
C VAL A 18 1.58 -21.31 -9.44
N GLU A 19 1.42 -21.80 -8.22
CA GLU A 19 0.97 -23.15 -7.92
C GLU A 19 -0.31 -23.11 -7.10
N TYR A 20 -1.10 -24.19 -7.11
CA TYR A 20 -2.23 -24.31 -6.20
C TYR A 20 -1.85 -25.19 -5.02
N ARG A 21 -2.13 -24.72 -3.81
CA ARG A 21 -1.89 -25.46 -2.56
C ARG A 21 -3.14 -25.50 -1.70
N LYS A 22 -3.30 -26.61 -1.00
CA LYS A 22 -4.42 -26.80 -0.08
C LYS A 22 -4.36 -25.78 1.06
N VAL A 23 -5.48 -25.12 1.31
CA VAL A 23 -5.64 -24.09 2.37
C VAL A 23 -5.27 -24.65 3.75
N GLU A 24 -5.60 -25.92 4.01
CA GLU A 24 -5.30 -26.59 5.27
C GLU A 24 -3.81 -26.80 5.54
N THR A 25 -2.99 -26.89 4.47
CA THR A 25 -1.53 -27.08 4.60
C THR A 25 -0.78 -25.79 4.84
N LEU A 26 -1.42 -24.63 4.60
CA LEU A 26 -0.77 -23.34 4.72
C LEU A 26 -0.74 -22.87 6.19
N ILE A 27 0.47 -22.58 6.66
CA ILE A 27 0.75 -22.22 8.06
C ILE A 27 0.93 -20.70 8.15
N PRO A 28 0.00 -19.96 8.78
CA PRO A 28 0.16 -18.53 8.99
C PRO A 28 1.43 -18.23 9.81
N PHE A 29 2.13 -17.16 9.44
CA PHE A 29 3.31 -16.75 10.20
C PHE A 29 2.90 -16.24 11.59
N ALA A 30 3.26 -16.98 12.64
CA ALA A 30 2.84 -16.69 14.02
C ALA A 30 3.29 -15.32 14.55
N ARG A 31 4.35 -14.73 13.94
CA ARG A 31 4.90 -13.41 14.31
C ARG A 31 4.51 -12.32 13.31
N ASN A 32 3.40 -12.49 12.57
CA ASN A 32 2.89 -11.44 11.71
C ASN A 32 2.39 -10.26 12.57
N PRO A 33 2.96 -9.06 12.43
CA PRO A 33 2.53 -7.91 13.22
C PRO A 33 1.20 -7.31 12.72
N ARG A 34 0.75 -7.66 11.51
CA ARG A 34 -0.51 -7.16 10.94
C ARG A 34 -1.67 -8.03 11.36
N THR A 35 -2.67 -7.39 11.96
CA THR A 35 -3.95 -8.02 12.31
C THR A 35 -4.99 -7.76 11.23
N HIS A 36 -5.95 -8.65 11.11
CA HIS A 36 -7.08 -8.52 10.19
C HIS A 36 -8.38 -8.66 10.97
N SER A 37 -9.23 -7.64 10.92
CA SER A 37 -10.57 -7.72 11.51
C SER A 37 -11.48 -8.63 10.69
N ASP A 38 -12.53 -9.17 11.30
CA ASP A 38 -13.52 -9.98 10.60
C ASP A 38 -14.22 -9.19 9.46
N ALA A 39 -14.41 -7.89 9.64
CA ALA A 39 -14.92 -7.00 8.62
C ALA A 39 -13.98 -6.90 7.42
N GLN A 40 -12.67 -6.73 7.65
CA GLN A 40 -11.67 -6.72 6.58
C GLN A 40 -11.60 -8.06 5.85
N VAL A 41 -11.66 -9.18 6.58
CA VAL A 41 -11.68 -10.52 5.98
C VAL A 41 -12.95 -10.71 5.14
N ALA A 42 -14.10 -10.16 5.56
CA ALA A 42 -15.33 -10.20 4.78
C ALA A 42 -15.22 -9.39 3.48
N LYS A 43 -14.63 -8.18 3.51
CA LYS A 43 -14.35 -7.38 2.30
C LYS A 43 -13.43 -8.14 1.33
N LEU A 44 -12.36 -8.76 1.83
CA LEU A 44 -11.47 -9.59 1.00
C LEU A 44 -12.20 -10.81 0.40
N ALA A 45 -13.08 -11.44 1.16
CA ALA A 45 -13.87 -12.56 0.67
C ALA A 45 -14.83 -12.11 -0.44
N ALA A 46 -15.54 -11.01 -0.27
CA ALA A 46 -16.41 -10.43 -1.29
C ALA A 46 -15.63 -10.09 -2.58
N SER A 47 -14.47 -9.46 -2.45
CA SER A 47 -13.57 -9.16 -3.58
C SER A 47 -13.11 -10.44 -4.32
N ILE A 48 -12.79 -11.51 -3.59
CA ILE A 48 -12.41 -12.80 -4.21
C ILE A 48 -13.59 -13.42 -4.95
N VAL A 49 -14.80 -13.30 -4.45
CA VAL A 49 -16.01 -13.81 -5.13
C VAL A 49 -16.29 -13.05 -6.41
N GLU A 50 -16.15 -11.72 -6.39
CA GLU A 50 -16.45 -10.86 -7.53
C GLU A 50 -15.38 -10.94 -8.62
N PHE A 51 -14.12 -10.71 -8.24
CA PHE A 51 -13.01 -10.56 -9.19
C PHE A 51 -12.21 -11.84 -9.40
N GLY A 52 -12.51 -12.88 -8.65
CA GLY A 52 -11.67 -14.06 -8.59
C GLY A 52 -10.41 -13.86 -7.74
N TRP A 53 -9.55 -14.86 -7.77
CA TRP A 53 -8.29 -14.80 -7.03
C TRP A 53 -7.20 -14.10 -7.86
N THR A 54 -6.99 -12.83 -7.67
CA THR A 54 -6.08 -11.98 -8.48
C THR A 54 -4.64 -11.95 -7.97
N ASN A 55 -4.42 -12.07 -6.64
CA ASN A 55 -3.11 -11.93 -6.01
C ASN A 55 -2.72 -13.18 -5.22
N PRO A 56 -1.74 -14.01 -5.68
CA PRO A 56 -1.32 -15.22 -4.99
C PRO A 56 -0.85 -14.98 -3.55
N VAL A 57 -0.95 -16.00 -2.70
CA VAL A 57 -0.33 -16.01 -1.37
C VAL A 57 1.14 -16.33 -1.52
N LEU A 58 2.02 -15.57 -0.85
CA LEU A 58 3.45 -15.83 -0.86
C LEU A 58 3.80 -16.78 0.28
N VAL A 59 4.50 -17.87 -0.04
CA VAL A 59 4.84 -18.91 0.92
C VAL A 59 6.33 -19.23 0.89
N ASP A 60 6.81 -19.85 1.94
CA ASP A 60 8.15 -20.44 1.97
C ASP A 60 8.12 -21.93 1.57
N GLY A 61 9.29 -22.53 1.42
CA GLY A 61 9.43 -23.95 1.08
C GLY A 61 8.86 -24.94 2.10
N SER A 62 8.42 -24.46 3.28
CA SER A 62 7.81 -25.25 4.37
C SER A 62 6.33 -24.94 4.59
N HIS A 63 5.64 -24.41 3.58
CA HIS A 63 4.24 -23.99 3.63
C HIS A 63 3.95 -22.79 4.57
N GLY A 64 4.96 -22.13 5.11
CA GLY A 64 4.81 -20.94 5.93
C GLY A 64 4.39 -19.74 5.07
N VAL A 65 3.29 -19.08 5.45
CA VAL A 65 2.80 -17.90 4.75
C VAL A 65 3.68 -16.69 5.07
N ILE A 66 4.21 -16.05 4.04
CA ILE A 66 5.03 -14.84 4.14
C ILE A 66 4.15 -13.60 3.95
N ALA A 67 3.27 -13.60 2.92
CA ALA A 67 2.33 -12.52 2.64
C ALA A 67 0.98 -13.05 2.17
N GLY A 68 -0.10 -12.28 2.37
CA GLY A 68 -1.45 -12.67 2.00
C GLY A 68 -2.25 -13.35 3.12
N HIS A 69 -1.92 -13.12 4.39
CA HIS A 69 -2.63 -13.70 5.55
C HIS A 69 -4.13 -13.38 5.54
N GLY A 70 -4.53 -12.14 5.20
CA GLY A 70 -5.94 -11.76 5.08
C GLY A 70 -6.66 -12.54 3.98
N ARG A 71 -6.01 -12.75 2.81
CA ARG A 71 -6.57 -13.56 1.72
C ARG A 71 -6.70 -15.03 2.10
N LEU A 72 -5.73 -15.58 2.84
CA LEU A 72 -5.83 -16.93 3.38
C LEU A 72 -7.01 -17.06 4.37
N ALA A 73 -7.22 -16.07 5.24
CA ALA A 73 -8.37 -16.03 6.14
C ALA A 73 -9.70 -15.95 5.36
N ALA A 74 -9.76 -15.13 4.30
CA ALA A 74 -10.90 -15.05 3.41
C ALA A 74 -11.17 -16.37 2.68
N ALA A 75 -10.13 -17.06 2.20
CA ALA A 75 -10.26 -18.39 1.60
C ALA A 75 -10.89 -19.41 2.55
N ARG A 76 -10.45 -19.41 3.82
CA ARG A 76 -11.03 -20.26 4.87
C ARG A 76 -12.50 -19.93 5.12
N LYS A 77 -12.83 -18.64 5.17
CA LYS A 77 -14.21 -18.17 5.33
C LYS A 77 -15.11 -18.60 4.17
N LEU A 78 -14.58 -18.60 2.95
CA LEU A 78 -15.28 -19.05 1.73
C LEU A 78 -15.32 -20.57 1.57
N GLY A 79 -14.63 -21.33 2.42
CA GLY A 79 -14.54 -22.78 2.30
C GLY A 79 -13.74 -23.27 1.08
N LEU A 80 -12.82 -22.45 0.56
CA LEU A 80 -11.98 -22.84 -0.56
C LEU A 80 -11.01 -23.94 -0.14
N THR A 81 -10.86 -24.95 -0.96
CA THR A 81 -9.96 -26.08 -0.69
C THR A 81 -8.51 -25.79 -1.07
N GLU A 82 -8.32 -25.00 -2.13
CA GLU A 82 -7.01 -24.66 -2.67
C GLU A 82 -6.94 -23.17 -3.00
N VAL A 83 -5.76 -22.62 -2.95
CA VAL A 83 -5.46 -21.21 -3.31
C VAL A 83 -4.18 -21.14 -4.11
N PRO A 84 -4.06 -20.16 -5.04
CA PRO A 84 -2.82 -19.94 -5.77
C PRO A 84 -1.75 -19.35 -4.83
N VAL A 85 -0.56 -19.92 -4.92
CA VAL A 85 0.61 -19.51 -4.14
C VAL A 85 1.82 -19.28 -5.03
N ILE A 86 2.75 -18.46 -4.55
CA ILE A 86 4.09 -18.34 -5.11
C ILE A 86 5.08 -18.68 -4.01
N GLU A 87 5.98 -19.62 -4.30
CA GLU A 87 7.02 -20.02 -3.35
C GLU A 87 8.25 -19.11 -3.46
N LEU A 88 8.65 -18.53 -2.32
CA LEU A 88 9.86 -17.73 -2.14
C LEU A 88 10.92 -18.51 -1.34
N GLY A 89 11.22 -19.74 -1.77
CA GLY A 89 12.14 -20.65 -1.09
C GLY A 89 13.58 -20.16 -0.99
N HIS A 90 13.96 -19.17 -1.81
CA HIS A 90 15.29 -18.57 -1.83
C HIS A 90 15.57 -17.60 -0.68
N LEU A 91 14.54 -17.14 0.03
CA LEU A 91 14.70 -16.17 1.11
C LEU A 91 15.25 -16.81 2.38
N SER A 92 16.28 -16.22 2.93
CA SER A 92 16.80 -16.59 4.27
C SER A 92 15.76 -16.24 5.35
N PRO A 93 15.87 -16.85 6.55
CA PRO A 93 14.94 -16.53 7.66
C PRO A 93 14.90 -15.04 8.05
N ALA A 94 16.02 -14.33 7.91
CA ALA A 94 16.07 -12.90 8.17
C ALA A 94 15.34 -12.10 7.07
N GLN A 95 15.55 -12.46 5.80
CA GLN A 95 14.89 -11.84 4.66
C GLN A 95 13.37 -12.06 4.71
N LYS A 96 12.89 -13.25 5.06
CA LYS A 96 11.44 -13.52 5.23
C LYS A 96 10.82 -12.57 6.25
N ARG A 97 11.44 -12.41 7.43
CA ARG A 97 10.95 -11.50 8.48
C ARG A 97 10.95 -10.04 8.03
N ALA A 98 12.03 -9.61 7.36
CA ALA A 98 12.12 -8.26 6.82
C ALA A 98 11.06 -8.03 5.74
N TYR A 99 10.83 -9.01 4.87
CA TYR A 99 9.84 -8.92 3.81
C TYR A 99 8.42 -8.83 4.36
N VAL A 100 8.05 -9.61 5.38
CA VAL A 100 6.73 -9.51 6.05
C VAL A 100 6.46 -8.08 6.54
N ILE A 101 7.47 -7.41 7.08
CA ILE A 101 7.33 -6.02 7.55
C ILE A 101 7.24 -5.06 6.37
N ALA A 102 8.15 -5.21 5.39
CA ALA A 102 8.21 -4.33 4.22
C ALA A 102 6.93 -4.38 3.37
N ASP A 103 6.41 -5.58 3.07
CA ASP A 103 5.17 -5.77 2.32
C ASP A 103 3.99 -5.06 2.97
N ASN A 104 3.87 -5.17 4.29
CA ASN A 104 2.82 -4.48 5.04
C ASN A 104 3.03 -2.96 5.09
N ARG A 105 4.26 -2.47 5.23
CA ARG A 105 4.56 -1.04 5.37
C ARG A 105 4.43 -0.30 4.04
N LEU A 106 5.00 -0.86 2.97
CA LEU A 106 4.98 -0.24 1.65
C LEU A 106 3.55 -0.05 1.11
N ALA A 107 2.64 -0.96 1.44
CA ALA A 107 1.24 -0.81 1.07
C ALA A 107 0.53 0.38 1.74
N LEU A 108 1.08 0.90 2.85
CA LEU A 108 0.53 2.05 3.57
C LEU A 108 1.11 3.39 3.11
N ASP A 109 2.21 3.38 2.36
CA ASP A 109 2.89 4.60 1.90
C ASP A 109 2.26 5.18 0.62
N ALA A 110 1.40 4.43 -0.07
CA ALA A 110 0.65 4.91 -1.23
C ALA A 110 -0.55 5.74 -0.78
N GLY A 111 -0.78 6.86 -1.46
CA GLY A 111 -1.96 7.70 -1.32
C GLY A 111 -2.91 7.54 -2.52
N TRP A 112 -3.99 8.29 -2.49
CA TRP A 112 -4.96 8.40 -3.59
C TRP A 112 -4.89 9.80 -4.19
N ASP A 113 -5.08 9.90 -5.48
CA ASP A 113 -5.53 11.11 -6.14
C ASP A 113 -7.04 11.20 -5.92
N GLU A 114 -7.46 12.04 -4.98
CA GLU A 114 -8.84 12.09 -4.50
C GLU A 114 -9.81 12.56 -5.59
N GLU A 115 -9.39 13.48 -6.46
CA GLU A 115 -10.21 13.97 -7.56
C GLU A 115 -10.46 12.85 -8.59
N MET A 116 -9.42 12.15 -9.00
CA MET A 116 -9.54 11.03 -9.93
C MET A 116 -10.33 9.88 -9.30
N LEU A 117 -10.07 9.55 -8.03
CA LEU A 117 -10.79 8.50 -7.31
C LEU A 117 -12.28 8.79 -7.23
N ALA A 118 -12.66 10.02 -6.93
CA ALA A 118 -14.07 10.40 -6.84
C ALA A 118 -14.77 10.32 -8.21
N ALA A 119 -14.08 10.71 -9.30
CA ALA A 119 -14.60 10.57 -10.66
C ALA A 119 -14.87 9.11 -11.01
N GLU A 120 -13.94 8.22 -10.72
CA GLU A 120 -14.09 6.77 -10.95
C GLU A 120 -15.23 6.16 -10.13
N LEU A 121 -15.37 6.56 -8.84
CA LEU A 121 -16.48 6.11 -7.99
C LEU A 121 -17.83 6.61 -8.49
N ALA A 122 -17.89 7.82 -9.03
CA ALA A 122 -19.12 8.37 -9.63
C ALA A 122 -19.53 7.58 -10.88
N GLU A 123 -18.60 7.29 -11.80
CA GLU A 123 -18.87 6.48 -13.00
C GLU A 123 -19.31 5.05 -12.65
N LEU A 124 -18.71 4.44 -11.64
CA LEU A 124 -19.11 3.12 -11.14
C LEU A 124 -20.54 3.17 -10.57
N THR A 125 -20.87 4.24 -9.85
CA THR A 125 -22.23 4.45 -9.33
C THR A 125 -23.25 4.55 -10.45
N GLU A 126 -22.97 5.35 -11.49
CA GLU A 126 -23.83 5.49 -12.66
C GLU A 126 -24.03 4.16 -13.42
N SER A 127 -22.99 3.31 -13.41
CA SER A 127 -23.04 1.97 -13.98
C SER A 127 -23.85 0.98 -13.15
N GLY A 128 -24.29 1.37 -11.93
CA GLY A 128 -25.00 0.50 -10.99
C GLY A 128 -24.10 -0.52 -10.31
N TYR A 129 -22.78 -0.28 -10.26
CA TYR A 129 -21.83 -1.17 -9.62
C TYR A 129 -21.86 -1.03 -8.09
N ASP A 130 -21.71 -2.14 -7.37
CA ASP A 130 -21.67 -2.14 -5.91
C ASP A 130 -20.33 -1.62 -5.39
N LEU A 131 -20.32 -0.36 -4.96
CA LEU A 131 -19.11 0.31 -4.47
C LEU A 131 -18.54 -0.33 -3.18
N ALA A 132 -19.31 -1.11 -2.42
CA ALA A 132 -18.80 -1.82 -1.25
C ALA A 132 -17.68 -2.81 -1.62
N LEU A 133 -17.64 -3.26 -2.88
CA LEU A 133 -16.61 -4.15 -3.42
C LEU A 133 -15.25 -3.46 -3.67
N THR A 134 -15.23 -2.13 -3.73
CA THR A 134 -13.99 -1.34 -3.85
C THR A 134 -13.16 -1.35 -2.58
N GLY A 135 -13.77 -1.70 -1.45
CA GLY A 135 -13.11 -1.75 -0.14
C GLY A 135 -13.28 -0.49 0.70
N PHE A 136 -13.76 0.61 0.12
CA PHE A 136 -14.13 1.82 0.86
C PHE A 136 -15.39 1.56 1.73
N SER A 137 -15.53 2.31 2.81
CA SER A 137 -16.79 2.37 3.56
C SER A 137 -17.76 3.35 2.90
N ASN A 138 -19.04 3.25 3.22
CA ASN A 138 -20.04 4.19 2.70
C ASN A 138 -19.72 5.63 3.09
N ASP A 139 -19.24 5.87 4.31
CA ASP A 139 -18.88 7.21 4.79
C ASP A 139 -17.68 7.79 4.01
N GLU A 140 -16.68 6.95 3.68
CA GLU A 140 -15.54 7.35 2.84
C GLU A 140 -16.01 7.68 1.41
N ILE A 141 -16.87 6.86 0.83
CA ILE A 141 -17.43 7.07 -0.52
C ILE A 141 -18.25 8.37 -0.55
N GLU A 142 -19.14 8.57 0.43
CA GLU A 142 -19.95 9.78 0.53
C GLU A 142 -19.07 11.03 0.64
N SER A 143 -18.05 11.00 1.49
CA SER A 143 -17.09 12.09 1.65
C SER A 143 -16.37 12.45 0.36
N LEU A 144 -15.92 11.43 -0.39
CA LEU A 144 -15.23 11.62 -1.67
C LEU A 144 -16.15 12.19 -2.75
N LEU A 145 -17.41 11.71 -2.83
CA LEU A 145 -18.37 12.17 -3.84
C LEU A 145 -18.89 13.59 -3.54
N VAL A 146 -19.05 13.96 -2.27
CA VAL A 146 -19.45 15.32 -1.87
C VAL A 146 -18.34 16.33 -2.14
N GLY A 147 -17.09 15.98 -1.87
CA GLY A 147 -15.93 16.87 -2.09
C GLY A 147 -15.76 17.31 -3.55
N VAL A 148 -16.17 16.49 -4.53
CA VAL A 148 -16.13 16.84 -5.95
C VAL A 148 -17.33 17.69 -6.38
N GLY A 149 -18.48 17.57 -5.67
CA GLY A 149 -19.67 18.38 -5.95
C GLY A 149 -19.54 19.85 -5.53
N GLU A 150 -18.66 20.17 -4.61
CA GLU A 150 -18.41 21.55 -4.15
C GLU A 150 -17.36 22.28 -4.98
N GLY A 151 -16.62 21.58 -5.86
CA GLY A 151 -15.58 22.16 -6.72
C GLY A 151 -16.07 22.91 -7.97
N THR A 152 -17.38 23.01 -8.25
CA THR A 152 -17.92 23.70 -9.44
C THR A 152 -18.79 24.93 -9.14
N ALA A 153 -18.81 25.43 -7.92
CA ALA A 153 -19.45 26.72 -7.63
C ALA A 153 -18.71 27.43 -6.49
N GLU A 154 -18.09 28.53 -6.89
CA GLU A 154 -17.46 29.57 -6.09
C GLU A 154 -15.92 29.49 -5.97
N GLU A 155 -15.25 30.09 -6.96
CA GLU A 155 -14.19 31.03 -6.65
C GLU A 155 -14.75 32.05 -5.63
N SER A 156 -14.76 31.70 -4.37
CA SER A 156 -14.93 32.64 -3.29
C SER A 156 -13.60 32.71 -2.56
N SER A 157 -12.85 33.72 -2.94
CA SER A 157 -11.83 34.37 -2.17
C SER A 157 -12.05 34.24 -0.65
N ALA A 158 -11.40 33.28 -0.05
CA ALA A 158 -11.07 33.29 1.35
C ALA A 158 -9.61 32.87 1.51
N TYR A 159 -8.73 33.46 0.70
CA TYR A 159 -7.41 33.75 1.17
C TYR A 159 -7.61 34.79 2.28
N SER A 160 -7.63 34.34 3.51
CA SER A 160 -7.35 35.22 4.63
C SER A 160 -5.96 35.76 4.39
N ASP A 161 -5.93 37.07 4.19
CA ASP A 161 -4.76 37.94 4.10
C ASP A 161 -3.94 37.77 5.40
N ASP A 162 -3.19 36.68 5.48
CA ASP A 162 -2.13 36.46 6.48
C ASP A 162 -0.77 36.61 5.77
N ASP A 163 -0.72 37.65 4.92
CA ASP A 163 0.50 38.13 4.22
C ASP A 163 1.60 38.58 5.18
N ALA A 164 1.35 38.50 6.49
CA ALA A 164 2.38 38.84 7.49
C ALA A 164 3.37 37.71 7.80
N ALA A 165 3.09 36.47 7.36
CA ALA A 165 3.96 35.31 7.63
C ALA A 165 4.99 35.04 6.52
N ASP A 166 4.79 35.59 5.31
CA ASP A 166 5.66 35.39 4.14
C ASP A 166 6.54 36.58 3.77
N GLU A 167 6.68 37.58 4.65
CA GLU A 167 7.70 38.62 4.47
C GLU A 167 9.09 37.95 4.63
N VAL A 168 9.69 37.61 3.49
CA VAL A 168 11.12 37.27 3.45
C VAL A 168 11.89 38.49 3.88
N PRO A 169 12.60 38.48 5.02
CA PRO A 169 13.36 39.64 5.47
C PRO A 169 14.41 39.99 4.41
N ASP A 170 14.58 41.29 4.17
CA ASP A 170 15.58 41.82 3.24
C ASP A 170 16.95 41.20 3.53
N ALA A 171 17.63 40.76 2.48
CA ALA A 171 18.96 40.17 2.60
C ALA A 171 19.89 41.17 3.31
N PRO A 172 20.66 40.70 4.31
CA PRO A 172 21.59 41.60 5.02
C PRO A 172 22.58 42.24 4.05
N ALA A 173 22.87 43.52 4.24
CA ALA A 173 23.76 44.29 3.39
C ALA A 173 25.15 43.66 3.21
N ASN A 174 25.55 42.80 4.14
CA ASN A 174 26.74 41.94 4.03
C ASN A 174 26.26 40.47 4.11
N PRO A 175 26.26 39.71 3.01
CA PRO A 175 25.87 38.32 3.04
C PRO A 175 26.83 37.51 3.91
N VAL A 176 26.24 36.70 4.80
CA VAL A 176 26.99 35.81 5.71
C VAL A 176 27.56 34.60 4.96
N SER A 177 27.03 34.31 3.77
CA SER A 177 27.48 33.23 2.90
C SER A 177 27.85 33.72 1.52
N ARG A 178 28.89 33.13 0.91
CA ARG A 178 29.35 33.41 -0.45
C ARG A 178 29.30 32.13 -1.29
N SER A 179 29.23 32.33 -2.60
CA SER A 179 29.29 31.17 -3.52
C SER A 179 30.61 30.41 -3.32
N GLY A 180 30.51 29.14 -2.91
CA GLY A 180 31.64 28.27 -2.58
C GLY A 180 31.85 27.99 -1.10
N ASP A 181 31.08 28.62 -0.22
CA ASP A 181 31.16 28.35 1.23
C ASP A 181 30.56 26.95 1.53
N ILE A 182 31.26 26.17 2.35
CA ILE A 182 30.81 24.88 2.84
C ILE A 182 30.34 25.03 4.28
N TRP A 183 29.06 24.78 4.52
CA TRP A 183 28.47 24.81 5.85
C TRP A 183 28.48 23.42 6.48
N GLN A 184 29.09 23.31 7.66
CA GLN A 184 29.06 22.08 8.45
C GLN A 184 27.88 22.13 9.42
N LEU A 185 26.91 21.28 9.22
CA LEU A 185 25.78 21.07 10.14
C LEU A 185 26.34 20.42 11.41
N GLY A 186 26.09 21.04 12.57
CA GLY A 186 26.48 20.48 13.85
C GLY A 186 25.79 19.14 14.09
N ALA A 187 26.48 18.25 14.81
CA ALA A 187 25.89 16.99 15.26
C ALA A 187 24.77 17.29 16.28
N HIS A 188 23.56 16.80 15.98
CA HIS A 188 22.46 16.67 16.93
C HIS A 188 22.42 15.26 17.48
#